data_78773e207000a1f91dd0976f7277d873
#
_entry.id   78773e207000a1f91dd0976f7277d873
#
_cell.length_a   1.000
_cell.length_b   1.000
_cell.length_c   1.000
_cell.angle_alpha   90.00
_cell.angle_beta   90.00
_cell.angle_gamma   90.00
#
_symmetry.space_group_name_H-M   'P 1'
#
loop_
_entity.id
_entity.type
_entity.pdbx_description
1 polymer ?
#
loop_
_entity_poly.entity_id
_entity_poly.type
_entity_poly.pdbx_seq_one_letter_code
_entity_poly.pdbx_strand_id
1 'polypeptide(L)'
;MQIQRLKTSDLELFYTYAKEEQWDIEDIHIRTLLKIHPDDFFIFYENEELLGYVVALKESSEFGFISSLLVLKKFRSLGYGAKIFSIALTHLKNCQIALDSVLGQEKFYEKFGFKAYFDVNTYMFQTGELSIQKSKTLEVSSVDKEDSLRGQSKYFKSLLLDKNVSYRAIKEHTDSFAFAFAYKDGYKITIQSEDVNHALSLFFALCQNYENKTAVYLQSSMQNTMLEALAQALGMKRVLHSTRMYNKILAS
;
A
#
# COMPACT_ATOMS: atom_id res chain seq x y z
N MET A 1 8.88 -28.98 -1.23
CA MET A 1 8.78 -27.50 -1.30
C MET A 1 10.14 -26.91 -0.97
N GLN A 2 10.72 -26.14 -1.89
CA GLN A 2 11.95 -25.37 -1.71
C GLN A 2 11.59 -23.91 -1.47
N ILE A 3 12.39 -23.21 -0.66
CA ILE A 3 12.17 -21.81 -0.27
C ILE A 3 13.40 -21.01 -0.67
N GLN A 4 13.18 -19.89 -1.34
CA GLN A 4 14.24 -18.95 -1.72
C GLN A 4 13.81 -17.52 -1.36
N ARG A 5 14.79 -16.60 -1.32
CA ARG A 5 14.50 -15.16 -1.27
C ARG A 5 14.25 -14.65 -2.68
N LEU A 6 13.14 -13.94 -2.88
CA LEU A 6 12.83 -13.27 -4.15
C LEU A 6 13.86 -12.18 -4.41
N LYS A 7 14.39 -12.14 -5.62
CA LYS A 7 15.39 -11.17 -6.07
C LYS A 7 14.77 -10.19 -7.07
N THR A 8 15.46 -9.11 -7.35
CA THR A 8 15.04 -8.15 -8.37
C THR A 8 14.82 -8.81 -9.75
N SER A 9 15.62 -9.83 -10.08
CA SER A 9 15.44 -10.63 -11.30
C SER A 9 14.11 -11.38 -11.38
N ASP A 10 13.46 -11.64 -10.25
CA ASP A 10 12.23 -12.43 -10.16
C ASP A 10 10.98 -11.54 -10.22
N LEU A 11 11.14 -10.21 -10.21
CA LEU A 11 10.03 -9.26 -10.16
C LEU A 11 9.10 -9.35 -11.37
N GLU A 12 9.62 -9.60 -12.57
CA GLU A 12 8.82 -9.80 -13.77
C GLU A 12 7.82 -10.97 -13.59
N LEU A 13 8.31 -12.06 -13.01
CA LEU A 13 7.52 -13.23 -12.71
C LEU A 13 6.47 -12.93 -11.62
N PHE A 14 6.88 -12.21 -10.57
CA PHE A 14 6.00 -11.74 -9.50
C PHE A 14 4.84 -10.92 -10.06
N TYR A 15 5.12 -9.92 -10.93
CA TYR A 15 4.08 -9.08 -11.52
C TYR A 15 3.18 -9.85 -12.49
N THR A 16 3.73 -10.80 -13.25
CA THR A 16 2.95 -11.62 -14.17
C THR A 16 1.84 -12.36 -13.42
N TYR A 17 2.18 -13.05 -12.34
CA TYR A 17 1.19 -13.79 -11.56
C TYR A 17 0.26 -12.90 -10.73
N ALA A 18 0.74 -11.76 -10.25
CA ALA A 18 -0.12 -10.78 -9.60
C ALA A 18 -1.20 -10.26 -10.57
N LYS A 19 -0.83 -9.98 -11.82
CA LYS A 19 -1.76 -9.57 -12.87
C LYS A 19 -2.79 -10.64 -13.22
N GLU A 20 -2.40 -11.92 -13.24
CA GLU A 20 -3.33 -13.04 -13.44
C GLU A 20 -4.39 -13.13 -12.35
N GLU A 21 -4.07 -12.71 -11.13
CA GLU A 21 -4.99 -12.61 -10.00
C GLU A 21 -5.72 -11.25 -9.96
N GLN A 22 -5.55 -10.42 -10.96
CA GLN A 22 -6.11 -9.05 -11.03
C GLN A 22 -5.68 -8.16 -9.86
N TRP A 23 -4.47 -8.40 -9.33
CA TRP A 23 -3.89 -7.57 -8.31
C TRP A 23 -3.18 -6.38 -8.93
N ASP A 24 -3.57 -5.22 -8.51
CA ASP A 24 -2.93 -3.97 -8.92
C ASP A 24 -1.77 -3.66 -7.97
N ILE A 25 -0.59 -4.13 -8.34
CA ILE A 25 0.62 -3.94 -7.56
C ILE A 25 1.40 -2.74 -8.09
N GLU A 26 1.72 -1.82 -7.20
CA GLU A 26 2.56 -0.67 -7.53
C GLU A 26 4.03 -1.10 -7.64
N ASP A 27 4.60 -1.04 -8.85
CA ASP A 27 5.99 -1.42 -9.11
C ASP A 27 6.97 -0.67 -8.20
N ILE A 28 6.79 0.65 -8.07
CA ILE A 28 7.64 1.50 -7.24
C ILE A 28 7.60 1.11 -5.76
N HIS A 29 6.41 0.72 -5.27
CA HIS A 29 6.23 0.24 -3.90
C HIS A 29 7.00 -1.06 -3.66
N ILE A 30 6.80 -2.05 -4.52
CA ILE A 30 7.45 -3.36 -4.39
C ILE A 30 8.98 -3.26 -4.53
N ARG A 31 9.48 -2.50 -5.51
CA ARG A 31 10.93 -2.29 -5.67
C ARG A 31 11.54 -1.58 -4.46
N THR A 32 10.84 -0.59 -3.92
CA THR A 32 11.29 0.12 -2.71
C THR A 32 11.34 -0.81 -1.52
N LEU A 33 10.29 -1.60 -1.29
CA LEU A 33 10.24 -2.58 -0.19
C LEU A 33 11.30 -3.65 -0.35
N LEU A 34 11.47 -4.23 -1.53
CA LEU A 34 12.48 -5.25 -1.78
C LEU A 34 13.91 -4.71 -1.55
N LYS A 35 14.17 -3.44 -1.89
CA LYS A 35 15.46 -2.79 -1.65
C LYS A 35 15.79 -2.63 -0.16
N ILE A 36 14.79 -2.31 0.66
CA ILE A 36 15.00 -2.03 2.10
C ILE A 36 14.78 -3.26 2.98
N HIS A 37 14.02 -4.25 2.52
CA HIS A 37 13.66 -5.49 3.20
C HIS A 37 13.92 -6.72 2.30
N PRO A 38 15.14 -6.96 1.82
CA PRO A 38 15.41 -8.04 0.86
C PRO A 38 15.14 -9.44 1.43
N ASP A 39 15.18 -9.59 2.75
CA ASP A 39 14.98 -10.86 3.43
C ASP A 39 13.51 -11.18 3.72
N ASP A 40 12.59 -10.26 3.40
CA ASP A 40 11.17 -10.37 3.75
C ASP A 40 10.30 -10.86 2.57
N PHE A 41 10.91 -11.07 1.41
CA PHE A 41 10.25 -11.56 0.20
C PHE A 41 10.61 -13.02 -0.05
N PHE A 42 9.61 -13.90 -0.07
CA PHE A 42 9.79 -15.34 -0.21
C PHE A 42 9.16 -15.84 -1.50
N ILE A 43 9.90 -16.71 -2.21
CA ILE A 43 9.42 -17.43 -3.37
C ILE A 43 9.56 -18.93 -3.11
N PHE A 44 8.59 -19.71 -3.56
CA PHE A 44 8.46 -21.13 -3.28
C PHE A 44 8.38 -21.95 -4.55
N TYR A 45 9.05 -23.09 -4.55
CA TYR A 45 9.04 -24.04 -5.66
C TYR A 45 8.65 -25.43 -5.17
N GLU A 46 8.00 -26.18 -6.05
CA GLU A 46 7.74 -27.61 -5.89
C GLU A 46 8.20 -28.33 -7.15
N ASN A 47 9.14 -29.28 -7.03
CA ASN A 47 9.73 -29.99 -8.16
C ASN A 47 10.23 -29.05 -9.28
N GLU A 48 11.00 -28.02 -8.90
CA GLU A 48 11.53 -26.96 -9.79
C GLU A 48 10.48 -26.03 -10.42
N GLU A 49 9.19 -26.28 -10.21
CA GLU A 49 8.12 -25.39 -10.66
C GLU A 49 7.78 -24.34 -9.61
N LEU A 50 7.52 -23.13 -10.07
CA LEU A 50 7.03 -22.06 -9.17
C LEU A 50 5.69 -22.49 -8.56
N LEU A 51 5.65 -22.44 -7.22
CA LEU A 51 4.47 -22.76 -6.43
C LEU A 51 3.71 -21.49 -5.98
N GLY A 52 4.45 -20.45 -5.61
CA GLY A 52 3.87 -19.21 -5.12
C GLY A 52 4.89 -18.32 -4.43
N TYR A 53 4.40 -17.26 -3.82
CA TYR A 53 5.22 -16.32 -3.05
C TYR A 53 4.43 -15.68 -1.89
N VAL A 54 5.16 -15.05 -0.97
CA VAL A 54 4.60 -14.22 0.10
C VAL A 54 5.59 -13.12 0.46
N VAL A 55 5.07 -11.96 0.79
CA VAL A 55 5.83 -10.86 1.38
C VAL A 55 5.48 -10.79 2.86
N ALA A 56 6.48 -10.90 3.73
CA ALA A 56 6.32 -10.91 5.19
C ALA A 56 7.24 -9.85 5.79
N LEU A 57 6.83 -8.59 5.68
CA LEU A 57 7.61 -7.42 6.08
C LEU A 57 7.79 -7.37 7.59
N LYS A 58 9.04 -7.30 8.04
CA LYS A 58 9.38 -7.05 9.43
C LYS A 58 9.71 -5.56 9.61
N GLU A 59 8.68 -4.76 9.84
CA GLU A 59 8.81 -3.30 9.97
C GLU A 59 9.62 -2.90 11.21
N SER A 60 9.46 -3.67 12.31
CA SER A 60 10.21 -3.49 13.55
C SER A 60 10.38 -4.82 14.29
N SER A 61 10.97 -4.79 15.50
CA SER A 61 11.01 -5.96 16.38
C SER A 61 9.64 -6.39 16.90
N GLU A 62 8.65 -5.49 16.86
CA GLU A 62 7.32 -5.67 17.47
C GLU A 62 6.19 -5.72 16.44
N PHE A 63 6.41 -5.22 15.22
CA PHE A 63 5.38 -5.13 14.19
C PHE A 63 5.82 -5.72 12.86
N GLY A 64 4.93 -6.50 12.22
CA GLY A 64 5.11 -7.03 10.89
C GLY A 64 3.84 -6.96 10.06
N PHE A 65 4.00 -6.99 8.74
CA PHE A 65 2.91 -6.95 7.79
C PHE A 65 3.04 -8.05 6.74
N ILE A 66 1.99 -8.85 6.56
CA ILE A 66 1.96 -9.87 5.51
C ILE A 66 1.14 -9.37 4.33
N SER A 67 1.73 -9.41 3.16
CA SER A 67 1.06 -9.07 1.90
C SER A 67 1.40 -10.07 0.80
N SER A 68 0.70 -9.95 -0.31
CA SER A 68 1.01 -10.68 -1.55
C SER A 68 1.14 -12.20 -1.38
N LEU A 69 0.33 -12.82 -0.50
CA LEU A 69 0.26 -14.27 -0.38
C LEU A 69 -0.39 -14.86 -1.63
N LEU A 70 0.38 -15.51 -2.47
CA LEU A 70 -0.09 -16.14 -3.69
C LEU A 70 0.32 -17.62 -3.76
N VAL A 71 -0.64 -18.47 -4.14
CA VAL A 71 -0.41 -19.85 -4.58
C VAL A 71 -0.94 -19.99 -5.99
N LEU A 72 -0.11 -20.48 -6.91
CA LEU A 72 -0.53 -20.66 -8.31
C LEU A 72 -1.72 -21.61 -8.40
N LYS A 73 -2.64 -21.35 -9.34
CA LYS A 73 -3.94 -22.05 -9.48
C LYS A 73 -3.82 -23.57 -9.43
N LYS A 74 -2.82 -24.13 -10.13
CA LYS A 74 -2.58 -25.58 -10.18
C LYS A 74 -2.20 -26.23 -8.84
N PHE A 75 -1.75 -25.44 -7.87
CA PHE A 75 -1.35 -25.91 -6.55
C PHE A 75 -2.33 -25.53 -5.42
N ARG A 76 -3.46 -24.91 -5.76
CA ARG A 76 -4.48 -24.55 -4.78
C ARG A 76 -5.21 -25.80 -4.26
N SER A 77 -5.84 -25.66 -3.12
CA SER A 77 -6.58 -26.72 -2.41
C SER A 77 -5.74 -27.93 -1.96
N LEU A 78 -4.40 -27.86 -2.13
CA LEU A 78 -3.45 -28.89 -1.70
C LEU A 78 -2.74 -28.55 -0.37
N GLY A 79 -3.24 -27.53 0.35
CA GLY A 79 -2.68 -27.09 1.64
C GLY A 79 -1.44 -26.20 1.58
N TYR A 80 -0.93 -25.87 0.39
CA TYR A 80 0.27 -25.06 0.23
C TYR A 80 0.10 -23.62 0.76
N GLY A 81 -1.08 -23.02 0.62
CA GLY A 81 -1.35 -21.68 1.17
C GLY A 81 -1.11 -21.63 2.68
N ALA A 82 -1.58 -22.64 3.42
CA ALA A 82 -1.36 -22.74 4.87
C ALA A 82 0.13 -22.92 5.20
N LYS A 83 0.86 -23.75 4.43
CA LYS A 83 2.30 -23.95 4.62
C LYS A 83 3.10 -22.66 4.40
N ILE A 84 2.85 -21.95 3.29
CA ILE A 84 3.51 -20.67 2.97
C ILE A 84 3.20 -19.63 4.04
N PHE A 85 1.93 -19.52 4.45
CA PHE A 85 1.52 -18.59 5.48
C PHE A 85 2.18 -18.88 6.84
N SER A 86 2.31 -20.15 7.23
CA SER A 86 3.01 -20.56 8.45
C SER A 86 4.49 -20.17 8.43
N ILE A 87 5.13 -20.18 7.27
CA ILE A 87 6.52 -19.72 7.12
C ILE A 87 6.61 -18.21 7.35
N ALA A 88 5.69 -17.44 6.77
CA ALA A 88 5.59 -16.00 7.01
C ALA A 88 5.38 -15.68 8.50
N LEU A 89 4.50 -16.41 9.18
CA LEU A 89 4.29 -16.28 10.63
C LEU A 89 5.54 -16.60 11.44
N THR A 90 6.29 -17.63 11.03
CA THR A 90 7.55 -18.00 11.68
C THR A 90 8.62 -16.91 11.51
N HIS A 91 8.70 -16.29 10.33
CA HIS A 91 9.60 -15.17 10.06
C HIS A 91 9.27 -13.95 10.93
N LEU A 92 7.98 -13.68 11.13
CA LEU A 92 7.47 -12.57 11.95
C LEU A 92 7.16 -12.98 13.39
N LYS A 93 7.77 -14.07 13.89
CA LYS A 93 7.55 -14.49 15.28
C LYS A 93 7.83 -13.34 16.25
N ASN A 94 7.02 -13.24 17.31
CA ASN A 94 7.04 -12.19 18.33
C ASN A 94 6.47 -10.82 17.90
N CYS A 95 6.18 -10.60 16.62
CA CYS A 95 5.52 -9.37 16.18
C CYS A 95 4.00 -9.42 16.40
N GLN A 96 3.40 -8.26 16.58
CA GLN A 96 2.02 -8.07 16.17
C GLN A 96 2.02 -8.10 14.64
N ILE A 97 1.19 -8.92 14.03
CA ILE A 97 1.17 -9.09 12.57
C ILE A 97 -0.16 -8.58 12.04
N ALA A 98 -0.08 -7.69 11.06
CA ALA A 98 -1.23 -7.22 10.30
C ALA A 98 -1.23 -7.79 8.87
N LEU A 99 -2.40 -7.82 8.27
CA LEU A 99 -2.60 -8.06 6.84
C LEU A 99 -3.91 -7.40 6.37
N ASP A 100 -4.03 -7.17 5.06
CA ASP A 100 -5.28 -6.77 4.44
C ASP A 100 -5.85 -7.95 3.65
N SER A 101 -6.94 -8.51 4.18
CA SER A 101 -7.65 -9.61 3.54
C SER A 101 -8.51 -9.08 2.40
N VAL A 102 -8.38 -9.66 1.22
CA VAL A 102 -9.36 -9.46 0.15
C VAL A 102 -10.69 -10.11 0.56
N LEU A 103 -11.79 -9.55 0.06
CA LEU A 103 -13.13 -9.98 0.39
C LEU A 103 -13.32 -11.51 0.20
N GLY A 104 -13.81 -12.17 1.23
CA GLY A 104 -14.10 -13.61 1.24
C GLY A 104 -12.90 -14.51 1.60
N GLN A 105 -11.73 -13.95 1.89
CA GLN A 105 -10.56 -14.72 2.34
C GLN A 105 -10.33 -14.64 3.86
N GLU A 106 -11.12 -13.88 4.61
CA GLU A 106 -10.97 -13.65 6.05
C GLU A 106 -10.95 -14.98 6.83
N LYS A 107 -11.83 -15.93 6.46
CA LYS A 107 -11.91 -17.26 7.09
C LYS A 107 -10.61 -18.08 6.97
N PHE A 108 -9.79 -17.82 5.96
CA PHE A 108 -8.49 -18.46 5.86
C PHE A 108 -7.56 -17.96 6.97
N TYR A 109 -7.50 -16.67 7.19
CA TYR A 109 -6.63 -16.04 8.18
C TYR A 109 -7.14 -16.24 9.63
N GLU A 110 -8.46 -16.34 9.82
CA GLU A 110 -9.06 -16.67 11.12
C GLU A 110 -8.56 -18.00 11.68
N LYS A 111 -8.27 -19.00 10.83
CA LYS A 111 -7.69 -20.30 11.23
C LYS A 111 -6.30 -20.16 11.87
N PHE A 112 -5.62 -19.04 11.64
CA PHE A 112 -4.32 -18.69 12.21
C PHE A 112 -4.42 -17.67 13.35
N GLY A 113 -5.63 -17.41 13.84
CA GLY A 113 -5.88 -16.52 14.97
C GLY A 113 -6.00 -15.05 14.62
N PHE A 114 -6.03 -14.70 13.33
CA PHE A 114 -6.30 -13.32 12.90
C PHE A 114 -7.76 -12.95 13.11
N LYS A 115 -8.00 -11.70 13.49
CA LYS A 115 -9.34 -11.13 13.66
C LYS A 115 -9.48 -9.88 12.81
N ALA A 116 -10.65 -9.72 12.20
CA ALA A 116 -11.02 -8.49 11.50
C ALA A 116 -11.08 -7.31 12.47
N TYR A 117 -10.59 -6.15 12.02
CA TYR A 117 -10.50 -4.97 12.87
C TYR A 117 -11.15 -3.74 12.23
N PHE A 118 -10.79 -3.36 11.02
CA PHE A 118 -11.41 -2.28 10.25
C PHE A 118 -11.25 -2.47 8.75
N ASP A 119 -12.03 -1.71 8.00
CA ASP A 119 -11.97 -1.72 6.55
C ASP A 119 -10.91 -0.78 6.02
N VAL A 120 -10.29 -1.19 4.91
CA VAL A 120 -9.37 -0.39 4.10
C VAL A 120 -9.99 -0.23 2.72
N ASN A 121 -10.25 1.00 2.34
CA ASN A 121 -10.92 1.36 1.09
C ASN A 121 -9.93 2.00 0.12
N THR A 122 -10.06 1.72 -1.16
CA THR A 122 -9.44 2.52 -2.22
C THR A 122 -10.54 3.26 -2.96
N TYR A 123 -10.39 4.56 -3.03
CA TYR A 123 -11.26 5.49 -3.72
C TYR A 123 -10.64 5.92 -5.03
N MET A 124 -11.48 6.24 -6.01
CA MET A 124 -11.07 6.75 -7.32
C MET A 124 -11.83 8.03 -7.65
N PHE A 125 -11.11 8.97 -8.23
CA PHE A 125 -11.58 10.24 -8.75
C PHE A 125 -11.06 10.42 -10.18
N GLN A 126 -11.85 11.04 -11.05
CA GLN A 126 -11.36 11.46 -12.38
C GLN A 126 -11.15 12.95 -12.42
N THR A 127 -9.96 13.38 -12.84
CA THR A 127 -9.66 14.80 -13.01
C THR A 127 -10.61 15.43 -14.01
N GLY A 128 -11.06 16.66 -13.74
CA GLY A 128 -12.03 17.36 -14.59
C GLY A 128 -13.50 17.14 -14.23
N GLU A 129 -13.83 16.20 -13.33
CA GLU A 129 -15.21 16.03 -12.83
C GLU A 129 -15.64 17.10 -11.83
N LEU A 130 -14.70 17.79 -11.20
CA LEU A 130 -14.99 18.90 -10.31
C LEU A 130 -14.69 20.23 -11.04
N SER A 131 -15.70 21.09 -11.13
CA SER A 131 -15.47 22.52 -11.25
C SER A 131 -14.88 23.01 -9.92
N ILE A 132 -13.56 22.99 -9.82
CA ILE A 132 -12.84 23.44 -8.63
C ILE A 132 -13.18 24.94 -8.49
N GLN A 133 -14.11 25.26 -7.60
CA GLN A 133 -14.12 26.60 -7.03
C GLN A 133 -12.74 26.77 -6.41
N LYS A 134 -11.96 27.74 -6.94
CA LYS A 134 -10.70 28.19 -6.36
C LYS A 134 -11.00 28.70 -4.93
N SER A 135 -11.21 27.79 -4.00
CA SER A 135 -11.10 28.12 -2.57
C SER A 135 -9.67 28.60 -2.34
N LYS A 136 -9.45 29.51 -1.42
CA LYS A 136 -8.12 30.00 -1.05
C LYS A 136 -7.17 28.81 -0.92
N THR A 137 -6.44 28.52 -2.00
CA THR A 137 -5.41 27.50 -2.01
C THR A 137 -4.29 28.01 -1.12
N LEU A 138 -4.01 27.27 -0.06
CA LEU A 138 -2.83 27.50 0.75
C LEU A 138 -1.59 27.46 -0.15
N GLU A 139 -0.56 28.23 0.17
CA GLU A 139 0.71 28.16 -0.57
C GLU A 139 1.30 26.75 -0.43
N VAL A 140 1.10 25.97 -1.48
CA VAL A 140 1.70 24.65 -1.64
C VAL A 140 3.01 24.85 -2.38
N SER A 141 4.12 24.57 -1.73
CA SER A 141 5.43 24.68 -2.34
C SER A 141 5.99 23.28 -2.67
N SER A 142 6.89 23.23 -3.64
CA SER A 142 7.85 22.14 -3.74
C SER A 142 8.94 22.36 -2.69
N VAL A 143 8.59 22.24 -1.41
CA VAL A 143 9.55 22.31 -0.30
C VAL A 143 10.61 21.24 -0.50
N ASP A 144 11.82 21.54 -0.07
CA ASP A 144 12.91 20.57 -0.07
C ASP A 144 12.45 19.28 0.61
N LYS A 145 12.52 18.17 -0.13
CA LYS A 145 12.11 16.85 0.35
C LYS A 145 12.82 16.47 1.66
N GLU A 146 14.01 17.01 1.90
CA GLU A 146 14.83 16.67 3.06
C GLU A 146 14.19 17.09 4.40
N ASP A 147 13.53 18.24 4.47
CA ASP A 147 12.89 18.69 5.71
C ASP A 147 11.67 17.82 6.08
N SER A 148 10.88 17.40 5.09
CA SER A 148 9.74 16.50 5.31
C SER A 148 10.17 15.05 5.57
N LEU A 149 11.42 14.71 5.30
CA LEU A 149 11.98 13.38 5.57
C LEU A 149 12.46 13.20 7.01
N ARG A 150 12.53 14.26 7.82
CA ARG A 150 12.90 14.14 9.22
C ARG A 150 11.86 13.30 9.97
N GLY A 151 12.33 12.29 10.69
CA GLY A 151 11.46 11.39 11.45
C GLY A 151 10.71 10.34 10.63
N GLN A 152 10.70 10.42 9.30
CA GLN A 152 10.01 9.46 8.45
C GLN A 152 10.70 8.09 8.40
N SER A 153 9.91 7.06 8.13
CA SER A 153 10.41 5.70 7.99
C SER A 153 11.40 5.59 6.81
N LYS A 154 12.26 4.57 6.86
CA LYS A 154 13.20 4.25 5.78
C LYS A 154 12.48 4.03 4.44
N TYR A 155 11.28 3.45 4.49
CA TYR A 155 10.42 3.27 3.33
C TYR A 155 10.03 4.61 2.68
N PHE A 156 9.44 5.54 3.45
CA PHE A 156 9.05 6.85 2.93
C PHE A 156 10.25 7.62 2.35
N LYS A 157 11.38 7.62 3.06
CA LYS A 157 12.62 8.24 2.57
C LYS A 157 13.03 7.69 1.21
N SER A 158 13.04 6.36 1.06
CA SER A 158 13.44 5.72 -0.18
C SER A 158 12.44 5.99 -1.31
N LEU A 159 11.14 5.97 -1.01
CA LEU A 159 10.08 6.25 -1.98
C LEU A 159 10.13 7.71 -2.48
N LEU A 160 10.23 8.68 -1.58
CA LEU A 160 10.23 10.10 -1.93
C LEU A 160 11.47 10.54 -2.71
N LEU A 161 12.58 9.81 -2.59
CA LEU A 161 13.80 10.06 -3.38
C LEU A 161 13.71 9.54 -4.82
N ASP A 162 12.71 8.72 -5.15
CA ASP A 162 12.52 8.26 -6.52
C ASP A 162 12.04 9.42 -7.42
N LYS A 163 12.68 9.54 -8.59
CA LYS A 163 12.39 10.60 -9.56
C LYS A 163 10.97 10.56 -10.15
N ASN A 164 10.34 9.39 -10.11
CA ASN A 164 8.98 9.17 -10.62
C ASN A 164 7.91 9.49 -9.57
N VAL A 165 8.30 9.94 -8.38
CA VAL A 165 7.39 10.35 -7.32
C VAL A 165 7.25 11.87 -7.32
N SER A 166 6.05 12.35 -7.60
CA SER A 166 5.67 13.75 -7.41
C SER A 166 5.43 14.02 -5.92
N TYR A 167 5.88 15.18 -5.45
CA TYR A 167 5.80 15.55 -4.04
C TYR A 167 5.30 17.01 -3.89
N ARG A 168 4.49 17.26 -2.86
CA ARG A 168 4.03 18.59 -2.44
C ARG A 168 3.94 18.65 -0.92
N ALA A 169 4.20 19.82 -0.34
CA ALA A 169 4.02 20.09 1.07
C ALA A 169 3.43 21.49 1.30
N ILE A 170 2.81 21.71 2.45
CA ILE A 170 2.37 23.03 2.88
C ILE A 170 3.57 23.77 3.47
N LYS A 171 3.84 24.98 2.99
CA LYS A 171 5.07 25.74 3.30
C LYS A 171 5.29 25.98 4.79
N GLU A 172 4.25 26.29 5.53
CA GLU A 172 4.31 26.60 6.97
C GLU A 172 3.96 25.39 7.86
N HIS A 173 3.54 24.28 7.26
CA HIS A 173 3.11 23.07 7.94
C HIS A 173 3.76 21.83 7.30
N THR A 174 5.06 21.67 7.51
CA THR A 174 5.86 20.62 6.86
C THR A 174 5.42 19.19 7.21
N ASP A 175 4.63 19.02 8.29
CA ASP A 175 3.98 17.74 8.64
C ASP A 175 2.80 17.40 7.71
N SER A 176 2.31 18.40 6.95
CA SER A 176 1.28 18.22 5.92
C SER A 176 1.92 18.14 4.55
N PHE A 177 1.96 16.92 3.99
CA PHE A 177 2.54 16.67 2.68
C PHE A 177 1.76 15.60 1.91
N ALA A 178 1.96 15.55 0.62
CA ALA A 178 1.43 14.51 -0.25
C ALA A 178 2.42 14.11 -1.33
N PHE A 179 2.32 12.90 -1.78
CA PHE A 179 3.09 12.40 -2.92
C PHE A 179 2.21 11.52 -3.82
N ALA A 180 2.61 11.42 -5.07
CA ALA A 180 1.92 10.63 -6.07
C ALA A 180 2.90 9.87 -6.95
N PHE A 181 2.50 8.70 -7.38
CA PHE A 181 3.22 7.86 -8.34
C PHE A 181 2.26 7.16 -9.28
N ALA A 182 2.77 6.67 -10.40
CA ALA A 182 1.97 5.97 -11.40
C ALA A 182 1.32 4.71 -10.80
N TYR A 183 0.03 4.54 -11.06
CA TYR A 183 -0.76 3.41 -10.60
C TYR A 183 -1.89 3.14 -11.59
N LYS A 184 -2.01 1.90 -12.09
CA LYS A 184 -3.00 1.52 -13.12
C LYS A 184 -2.93 2.46 -14.33
N ASP A 185 -4.06 3.04 -14.66
CA ASP A 185 -4.29 4.01 -15.74
C ASP A 185 -4.17 5.46 -15.28
N GLY A 186 -3.59 5.69 -14.10
CA GLY A 186 -3.48 7.02 -13.52
C GLY A 186 -2.43 7.11 -12.43
N TYR A 187 -2.80 7.71 -11.30
CA TYR A 187 -1.87 7.96 -10.19
C TYR A 187 -2.50 7.59 -8.84
N LYS A 188 -1.70 7.00 -7.96
CA LYS A 188 -2.06 6.86 -6.55
C LYS A 188 -1.45 8.00 -5.76
N ILE A 189 -2.29 8.68 -4.98
CA ILE A 189 -1.90 9.78 -4.09
C ILE A 189 -1.92 9.26 -2.66
N THR A 190 -0.89 9.58 -1.91
CA THR A 190 -0.82 9.41 -0.46
C THR A 190 -0.72 10.79 0.17
N ILE A 191 -1.55 11.06 1.17
CA ILE A 191 -1.60 12.34 1.87
C ILE A 191 -1.37 12.08 3.35
N GLN A 192 -0.44 12.81 3.93
CA GLN A 192 -0.20 12.94 5.36
C GLN A 192 -0.64 14.32 5.76
N SER A 193 -1.66 14.42 6.59
CA SER A 193 -2.16 15.68 7.18
C SER A 193 -3.18 15.32 8.26
N GLU A 194 -3.33 16.21 9.23
CA GLU A 194 -4.42 16.16 10.22
C GLU A 194 -5.54 17.16 9.89
N ASP A 195 -5.30 18.06 8.93
CA ASP A 195 -6.24 19.08 8.49
C ASP A 195 -6.78 18.79 7.09
N VAL A 196 -8.10 18.75 6.95
CA VAL A 196 -8.78 18.44 5.68
C VAL A 196 -8.55 19.50 4.60
N ASN A 197 -8.36 20.79 4.99
CA ASN A 197 -8.11 21.86 4.01
C ASN A 197 -6.68 21.77 3.47
N HIS A 198 -5.72 21.38 4.33
CA HIS A 198 -4.36 21.05 3.89
C HIS A 198 -4.40 19.86 2.92
N ALA A 199 -5.13 18.81 3.27
CA ALA A 199 -5.27 17.62 2.43
C ALA A 199 -5.89 17.94 1.06
N LEU A 200 -6.95 18.75 1.02
CA LEU A 200 -7.57 19.27 -0.21
C LEU A 200 -6.58 20.06 -1.06
N SER A 201 -5.85 21.00 -0.45
CA SER A 201 -4.87 21.83 -1.14
C SER A 201 -3.75 20.98 -1.76
N LEU A 202 -3.24 20.00 -1.02
CA LEU A 202 -2.22 19.07 -1.48
C LEU A 202 -2.73 18.18 -2.62
N PHE A 203 -3.94 17.65 -2.49
CA PHE A 203 -4.58 16.84 -3.53
C PHE A 203 -4.68 17.62 -4.84
N PHE A 204 -5.22 18.83 -4.81
CA PHE A 204 -5.35 19.66 -6.00
C PHE A 204 -4.01 20.10 -6.58
N ALA A 205 -3.03 20.42 -5.73
CA ALA A 205 -1.69 20.79 -6.19
C ALA A 205 -0.96 19.63 -6.92
N LEU A 206 -1.28 18.39 -6.62
CA LEU A 206 -0.80 17.24 -7.38
C LEU A 206 -1.61 17.06 -8.67
N CYS A 207 -2.94 17.16 -8.59
CA CYS A 207 -3.84 16.91 -9.73
C CYS A 207 -3.76 17.98 -10.82
N GLN A 208 -3.35 19.22 -10.53
CA GLN A 208 -3.28 20.31 -11.51
C GLN A 208 -2.36 20.04 -12.71
N ASN A 209 -1.43 19.09 -12.55
CA ASN A 209 -0.50 18.71 -13.61
C ASN A 209 -0.98 17.49 -14.41
N TYR A 210 -2.14 16.93 -14.08
CA TYR A 210 -2.68 15.78 -14.78
C TYR A 210 -3.65 16.20 -15.88
N GLU A 211 -3.69 15.41 -16.94
CA GLU A 211 -4.66 15.60 -18.01
C GLU A 211 -6.09 15.38 -17.50
N ASN A 212 -7.07 15.97 -18.20
CA ASN A 212 -8.47 15.71 -17.92
C ASN A 212 -8.79 14.22 -18.09
N LYS A 213 -9.65 13.70 -17.22
CA LYS A 213 -10.04 12.28 -17.14
C LYS A 213 -8.91 11.33 -16.69
N THR A 214 -7.83 11.85 -16.12
CA THR A 214 -6.84 11.02 -15.45
C THR A 214 -7.45 10.42 -14.17
N ALA A 215 -7.32 9.11 -13.99
CA ALA A 215 -7.75 8.44 -12.77
C ALA A 215 -6.80 8.76 -11.62
N VAL A 216 -7.35 9.11 -10.47
CA VAL A 216 -6.59 9.38 -9.23
C VAL A 216 -7.14 8.49 -8.14
N TYR A 217 -6.24 7.75 -7.50
CA TYR A 217 -6.57 6.78 -6.47
C TYR A 217 -6.09 7.25 -5.10
N LEU A 218 -6.93 7.10 -4.10
CA LEU A 218 -6.64 7.38 -2.69
C LEU A 218 -6.98 6.16 -1.85
N GLN A 219 -6.05 5.67 -1.06
CA GLN A 219 -6.30 4.59 -0.11
C GLN A 219 -6.48 5.16 1.29
N SER A 220 -7.56 4.75 1.96
CA SER A 220 -7.87 5.15 3.32
C SER A 220 -8.28 3.95 4.16
N SER A 221 -7.94 3.95 5.43
CA SER A 221 -8.57 3.08 6.43
C SER A 221 -9.74 3.82 7.06
N MET A 222 -10.78 3.09 7.47
CA MET A 222 -11.92 3.70 8.18
C MET A 222 -11.53 4.35 9.51
N GLN A 223 -10.34 4.10 10.03
CA GLN A 223 -9.78 4.81 11.19
C GLN A 223 -9.22 6.19 10.83
N ASN A 224 -8.88 6.43 9.56
CA ASN A 224 -8.43 7.73 9.10
C ASN A 224 -9.62 8.59 8.66
N THR A 225 -10.30 9.17 9.63
CA THR A 225 -11.51 9.98 9.42
C THR A 225 -11.26 11.18 8.51
N MET A 226 -10.05 11.74 8.49
CA MET A 226 -9.67 12.84 7.60
C MET A 226 -9.67 12.40 6.14
N LEU A 227 -9.03 11.28 5.79
CA LEU A 227 -9.01 10.78 4.42
C LEU A 227 -10.39 10.30 3.96
N GLU A 228 -11.20 9.73 4.85
CA GLU A 228 -12.60 9.39 4.56
C GLU A 228 -13.42 10.65 4.25
N ALA A 229 -13.28 11.71 5.05
CA ALA A 229 -13.92 12.99 4.81
C ALA A 229 -13.45 13.64 3.50
N LEU A 230 -12.16 13.56 3.17
CA LEU A 230 -11.60 14.04 1.92
C LEU A 230 -12.22 13.30 0.73
N ALA A 231 -12.28 11.96 0.78
CA ALA A 231 -12.87 11.15 -0.28
C ALA A 231 -14.35 11.51 -0.52
N GLN A 232 -15.11 11.73 0.55
CA GLN A 232 -16.51 12.17 0.48
C GLN A 232 -16.64 13.58 -0.12
N ALA A 233 -15.82 14.53 0.35
CA ALA A 233 -15.84 15.91 -0.13
C ALA A 233 -15.52 16.02 -1.63
N LEU A 234 -14.66 15.14 -2.13
CA LEU A 234 -14.28 15.04 -3.54
C LEU A 234 -15.26 14.19 -4.37
N GLY A 235 -16.28 13.59 -3.76
CA GLY A 235 -17.21 12.70 -4.46
C GLY A 235 -16.54 11.46 -5.05
N MET A 236 -15.43 11.00 -4.45
CA MET A 236 -14.68 9.85 -4.94
C MET A 236 -15.50 8.55 -4.85
N LYS A 237 -15.35 7.69 -5.83
CA LYS A 237 -16.02 6.38 -5.86
C LYS A 237 -15.13 5.32 -5.22
N ARG A 238 -15.66 4.53 -4.30
CA ARG A 238 -14.97 3.36 -3.77
C ARG A 238 -14.84 2.28 -4.85
N VAL A 239 -13.62 1.87 -5.15
CA VAL A 239 -13.32 0.90 -6.22
C VAL A 239 -12.69 -0.39 -5.71
N LEU A 240 -12.13 -0.38 -4.50
CA LEU A 240 -11.58 -1.56 -3.86
C LEU A 240 -11.87 -1.51 -2.36
N HIS A 241 -12.03 -2.68 -1.77
CA HIS A 241 -12.27 -2.87 -0.35
C HIS A 241 -11.51 -4.10 0.14
N SER A 242 -10.88 -3.99 1.29
CA SER A 242 -10.25 -5.08 2.02
C SER A 242 -10.48 -4.92 3.51
N THR A 243 -10.28 -5.99 4.27
CA THR A 243 -10.42 -5.98 5.72
C THR A 243 -9.05 -6.08 6.37
N ARG A 244 -8.66 -5.07 7.16
CA ARG A 244 -7.45 -5.13 8.00
C ARG A 244 -7.67 -6.13 9.12
N MET A 245 -6.77 -7.10 9.21
CA MET A 245 -6.79 -8.15 10.23
C MET A 245 -5.49 -8.17 11.02
N TYR A 246 -5.58 -8.56 12.31
CA TYR A 246 -4.43 -8.70 13.21
C TYR A 246 -4.44 -10.06 13.90
N ASN A 247 -3.24 -10.63 14.14
CA ASN A 247 -3.09 -11.88 14.92
C ASN A 247 -3.23 -11.66 16.44
N LYS A 248 -2.91 -10.46 16.90
CA LYS A 248 -3.09 -9.99 18.29
C LYS A 248 -3.21 -8.47 18.26
N ILE A 249 -4.00 -7.93 19.18
CA ILE A 249 -4.08 -6.49 19.42
C ILE A 249 -3.22 -6.24 20.65
N LEU A 250 -2.18 -5.41 20.51
CA LEU A 250 -1.44 -4.93 21.68
C LEU A 250 -2.38 -4.00 22.44
N ALA A 251 -2.52 -4.21 23.75
CA ALA A 251 -3.23 -3.26 24.60
C ALA A 251 -2.49 -1.91 24.49
N SER A 252 -3.26 -0.88 24.14
CA SER A 252 -2.82 0.53 24.08
C SER A 252 -2.51 1.02 25.48
#